data_a8e950299b903fd311d14a34e540f5dd
#
_entry.id   a8e950299b903fd311d14a34e540f5dd
#
_cell.length_a   1.000
_cell.length_b   1.000
_cell.length_c   1.000
_cell.angle_alpha   90.00
_cell.angle_beta   90.00
_cell.angle_gamma   90.00
#
_symmetry.space_group_name_H-M   'P 1'
#
loop_
_entity.id
_entity.type
_entity.pdbx_description
1 polymer ?
#
loop_
_entity_poly.entity_id
_entity_poly.type
_entity_poly.pdbx_seq_one_letter_code
_entity_poly.pdbx_strand_id
1 'polypeptide(L)'
;MVDEARARYEDMLRKNEAEVRVLLNEWQTGKERLARYRDELIPTARQRSEAALTAYRIGKSDLAAALLVRRDEFDVRIKALILEMETARSWAQLNFLIPDHDMATIARELP
;
A
#
# COMPACT_ATOMS: atom_id res chain seq x y z
N MET A 1 -22.78 -10.30 38.10
CA MET A 1 -21.42 -9.72 38.11
C MET A 1 -20.42 -10.51 37.28
N VAL A 2 -20.28 -11.82 37.53
CA VAL A 2 -19.34 -12.67 36.75
C VAL A 2 -19.78 -12.77 35.29
N ASP A 3 -21.07 -12.83 35.02
CA ASP A 3 -21.62 -12.92 33.67
C ASP A 3 -21.41 -11.66 32.85
N GLU A 4 -21.49 -10.48 33.50
CA GLU A 4 -21.21 -9.20 32.84
C GLU A 4 -19.75 -9.06 32.47
N ALA A 5 -18.83 -9.46 33.35
CA ALA A 5 -17.40 -9.44 33.11
C ALA A 5 -17.03 -10.37 31.95
N ARG A 6 -17.65 -11.57 31.90
CA ARG A 6 -17.45 -12.53 30.82
C ARG A 6 -18.00 -11.98 29.50
N ALA A 7 -19.18 -11.38 29.51
CA ALA A 7 -19.77 -10.78 28.31
C ALA A 7 -18.90 -9.65 27.76
N ARG A 8 -18.34 -8.81 28.62
CA ARG A 8 -17.42 -7.72 28.23
C ARG A 8 -16.12 -8.28 27.63
N TYR A 9 -15.60 -9.34 28.23
CA TYR A 9 -14.40 -10.00 27.74
C TYR A 9 -14.64 -10.61 26.35
N GLU A 10 -15.75 -11.31 26.16
CA GLU A 10 -16.14 -11.88 24.86
C GLU A 10 -16.36 -10.81 23.79
N ASP A 11 -16.97 -9.67 24.16
CA ASP A 11 -17.16 -8.53 23.27
C ASP A 11 -15.81 -7.92 22.86
N MET A 12 -14.88 -7.81 23.80
CA MET A 12 -13.54 -7.29 23.52
C MET A 12 -12.77 -8.21 22.57
N LEU A 13 -12.89 -9.52 22.76
CA LEU A 13 -12.26 -10.52 21.87
C LEU A 13 -12.86 -10.43 20.45
N ARG A 14 -14.16 -10.28 20.33
CA ARG A 14 -14.82 -10.14 19.02
C ARG A 14 -14.41 -8.86 18.31
N LYS A 15 -14.31 -7.75 19.03
CA LYS A 15 -13.83 -6.47 18.48
C LYS A 15 -12.39 -6.59 18.01
N ASN A 16 -11.52 -7.20 18.80
CA ASN A 16 -10.13 -7.45 18.45
C ASN A 16 -10.02 -8.30 17.20
N GLU A 17 -10.80 -9.37 17.11
CA GLU A 17 -10.83 -10.25 15.94
C GLU A 17 -11.29 -9.50 14.69
N ALA A 18 -12.32 -8.66 14.81
CA ALA A 18 -12.81 -7.85 13.69
C ALA A 18 -11.75 -6.84 13.23
N GLU A 19 -11.06 -6.16 14.16
CA GLU A 19 -9.98 -5.23 13.84
C GLU A 19 -8.83 -5.93 13.13
N VAL A 20 -8.44 -7.12 13.59
CA VAL A 20 -7.39 -7.93 12.97
C VAL A 20 -7.76 -8.28 11.53
N ARG A 21 -8.99 -8.69 11.28
CA ARG A 21 -9.46 -9.01 9.93
C ARG A 21 -9.41 -7.81 8.99
N VAL A 22 -9.83 -6.64 9.47
CA VAL A 22 -9.78 -5.40 8.69
C VAL A 22 -8.34 -5.05 8.34
N LEU A 23 -7.44 -5.07 9.32
CA LEU A 23 -6.02 -4.75 9.11
C LEU A 23 -5.33 -5.76 8.19
N LEU A 24 -5.64 -7.05 8.32
CA LEU A 24 -5.11 -8.07 7.40
C LEU A 24 -5.55 -7.81 5.97
N ASN A 25 -6.83 -7.48 5.78
CA ASN A 25 -7.37 -7.16 4.46
C ASN A 25 -6.72 -5.90 3.87
N GLU A 26 -6.57 -4.85 4.67
CA GLU A 26 -5.90 -3.61 4.25
C GLU A 26 -4.44 -3.86 3.86
N TRP A 27 -3.73 -4.63 4.65
CA TRP A 27 -2.34 -4.99 4.38
C TRP A 27 -2.21 -5.81 3.10
N GLN A 28 -3.06 -6.82 2.91
CA GLN A 28 -3.06 -7.67 1.73
C GLN A 28 -3.40 -6.87 0.47
N THR A 29 -4.45 -6.05 0.52
CA THR A 29 -4.84 -5.15 -0.56
C THR A 29 -3.72 -4.15 -0.88
N GLY A 30 -3.09 -3.60 0.16
CA GLY A 30 -1.96 -2.68 0.01
C GLY A 30 -0.79 -3.33 -0.72
N LYS A 31 -0.46 -4.56 -0.38
CA LYS A 31 0.61 -5.33 -1.04
C LYS A 31 0.30 -5.57 -2.53
N GLU A 32 -0.93 -5.93 -2.86
CA GLU A 32 -1.37 -6.14 -4.24
C GLU A 32 -1.29 -4.84 -5.04
N ARG A 33 -1.74 -3.73 -4.46
CA ARG A 33 -1.67 -2.42 -5.09
C ARG A 33 -0.22 -1.95 -5.28
N LEU A 34 0.65 -2.20 -4.31
CA LEU A 34 2.08 -1.89 -4.42
C LEU A 34 2.75 -2.68 -5.55
N ALA A 35 2.39 -3.95 -5.70
CA ALA A 35 2.87 -4.77 -6.82
C ALA A 35 2.46 -4.17 -8.17
N ARG A 36 1.23 -3.66 -8.29
CA ARG A 36 0.77 -2.97 -9.51
C ARG A 36 1.56 -1.71 -9.80
N TYR A 37 1.84 -0.89 -8.78
CA TYR A 37 2.68 0.30 -8.97
C TYR A 37 4.07 -0.07 -9.45
N ARG A 38 4.69 -1.05 -8.80
CA ARG A 38 6.04 -1.49 -9.14
C ARG A 38 6.15 -2.10 -10.52
N ASP A 39 5.19 -2.95 -10.91
CA ASP A 39 5.28 -3.78 -12.11
C ASP A 39 4.64 -3.13 -13.35
N GLU A 40 3.67 -2.22 -13.16
CA GLU A 40 2.91 -1.63 -14.26
C GLU A 40 2.95 -0.11 -14.28
N LEU A 41 2.51 0.55 -13.20
CA LEU A 41 2.26 1.99 -13.20
C LEU A 41 3.53 2.83 -13.25
N ILE A 42 4.53 2.50 -12.44
CA ILE A 42 5.82 3.21 -12.42
C ILE A 42 6.59 2.97 -13.73
N PRO A 43 6.73 1.73 -14.23
CA PRO A 43 7.39 1.52 -15.52
C PRO A 43 6.71 2.23 -16.68
N THR A 44 5.38 2.24 -16.74
CA THR A 44 4.62 2.94 -17.77
C THR A 44 4.84 4.45 -17.72
N ALA A 45 4.77 5.05 -16.52
CA ALA A 45 5.01 6.47 -16.33
C ALA A 45 6.43 6.86 -16.72
N ARG A 46 7.40 6.02 -16.40
CA ARG A 46 8.81 6.21 -16.79
C ARG A 46 9.00 6.17 -18.31
N GLN A 47 8.38 5.21 -18.98
CA GLN A 47 8.45 5.09 -20.44
C GLN A 47 7.85 6.33 -21.12
N ARG A 48 6.73 6.82 -20.62
CA ARG A 48 6.10 8.05 -21.12
C ARG A 48 7.01 9.26 -20.95
N SER A 49 7.65 9.37 -19.80
CA SER A 49 8.58 10.45 -19.49
C SER A 49 9.79 10.43 -20.40
N GLU A 50 10.38 9.25 -20.64
CA GLU A 50 11.51 9.09 -21.56
C GLU A 50 11.12 9.42 -23.00
N ALA A 51 9.95 9.00 -23.45
CA ALA A 51 9.43 9.31 -24.79
C ALA A 51 9.19 10.81 -24.97
N ALA A 52 8.64 11.49 -23.94
CA ALA A 52 8.42 12.93 -23.97
C ALA A 52 9.73 13.71 -24.03
N LEU A 53 10.74 13.27 -23.29
CA LEU A 53 12.06 13.89 -23.30
C LEU A 53 12.76 13.70 -24.67
N THR A 54 12.64 12.53 -25.26
CA THR A 54 13.15 12.25 -26.61
C THR A 54 12.48 13.14 -27.64
N ALA A 55 11.14 13.28 -27.59
CA ALA A 55 10.39 14.18 -28.49
C ALA A 55 10.84 15.62 -28.37
N TYR A 56 11.11 16.10 -27.17
CA TYR A 56 11.65 17.45 -26.94
C TYR A 56 13.04 17.59 -27.56
N ARG A 57 13.94 16.64 -27.36
CA ARG A 57 15.32 16.68 -27.88
C ARG A 57 15.38 16.75 -29.38
N ILE A 58 14.46 16.10 -30.08
CA ILE A 58 14.40 16.10 -31.55
C ILE A 58 13.49 17.20 -32.13
N GLY A 59 13.00 18.11 -31.29
CA GLY A 59 12.22 19.25 -31.71
C GLY A 59 10.77 18.97 -32.08
N LYS A 60 10.22 17.80 -31.73
CA LYS A 60 8.83 17.43 -32.02
C LYS A 60 7.84 17.86 -30.94
N SER A 61 8.34 18.31 -29.79
CA SER A 61 7.53 18.72 -28.66
C SER A 61 8.24 19.85 -27.92
N ASP A 62 7.47 20.70 -27.20
CA ASP A 62 8.03 21.76 -26.39
C ASP A 62 8.45 21.26 -24.98
N LEU A 63 9.22 22.09 -24.29
CA LEU A 63 9.72 21.78 -22.96
C LEU A 63 8.57 21.65 -21.95
N ALA A 64 7.52 22.48 -22.08
CA ALA A 64 6.37 22.44 -21.18
C ALA A 64 5.65 21.09 -21.21
N ALA A 65 5.47 20.50 -22.39
CA ALA A 65 4.88 19.18 -22.56
C ALA A 65 5.75 18.10 -21.90
N ALA A 66 7.06 18.15 -22.09
CA ALA A 66 8.00 17.21 -21.47
C ALA A 66 7.97 17.30 -19.93
N LEU A 67 7.90 18.52 -19.38
CA LEU A 67 7.83 18.76 -17.93
C LEU A 67 6.53 18.25 -17.32
N LEU A 68 5.40 18.38 -18.03
CA LEU A 68 4.11 17.84 -17.58
C LEU A 68 4.16 16.32 -17.42
N VAL A 69 4.71 15.61 -18.40
CA VAL A 69 4.83 14.15 -18.34
C VAL A 69 5.79 13.73 -17.24
N ARG A 70 6.87 14.49 -17.04
CA ARG A 70 7.80 14.25 -15.93
C ARG A 70 7.14 14.43 -14.56
N ARG A 71 6.29 15.45 -14.43
CA ARG A 71 5.49 15.67 -13.23
C ARG A 71 4.55 14.50 -12.96
N ASP A 72 3.89 13.99 -14.00
CA ASP A 72 3.01 12.82 -13.86
C ASP A 72 3.77 11.58 -13.38
N GLU A 73 5.00 11.37 -13.84
CA GLU A 73 5.88 10.31 -13.35
C GLU A 73 6.16 10.45 -11.85
N PHE A 74 6.49 11.65 -11.39
CA PHE A 74 6.72 11.91 -9.97
C PHE A 74 5.46 11.70 -9.15
N ASP A 75 4.30 12.12 -9.63
CA ASP A 75 3.02 11.92 -8.94
C ASP A 75 2.72 10.43 -8.73
N VAL A 76 2.97 9.60 -9.72
CA VAL A 76 2.82 8.13 -9.60
C VAL A 76 3.76 7.57 -8.53
N ARG A 77 5.01 8.00 -8.50
CA ARG A 77 6.00 7.56 -7.51
C ARG A 77 5.63 8.01 -6.10
N ILE A 78 5.14 9.24 -5.93
CA ILE A 78 4.71 9.77 -4.64
C ILE A 78 3.51 8.96 -4.12
N LYS A 79 2.54 8.67 -4.98
CA LYS A 79 1.38 7.83 -4.61
C LYS A 79 1.80 6.44 -4.17
N ALA A 80 2.79 5.85 -4.85
CA ALA A 80 3.34 4.55 -4.46
C ALA A 80 4.00 4.61 -3.07
N LEU A 81 4.76 5.67 -2.77
CA LEU A 81 5.38 5.86 -1.46
C LEU A 81 4.34 6.03 -0.35
N ILE A 82 3.29 6.81 -0.58
CA ILE A 82 2.20 6.99 0.38
C ILE A 82 1.53 5.63 0.66
N LEU A 83 1.26 4.87 -0.37
CA LEU A 83 0.66 3.53 -0.24
C LEU A 83 1.59 2.58 0.53
N GLU A 84 2.90 2.65 0.29
CA GLU A 84 3.89 1.87 1.02
C GLU A 84 3.87 2.20 2.52
N MET A 85 3.79 3.49 2.86
CA MET A 85 3.67 3.95 4.24
C MET A 85 2.38 3.47 4.91
N GLU A 86 1.25 3.55 4.22
CA GLU A 86 -0.05 3.10 4.72
C GLU A 86 -0.05 1.59 4.94
N THR A 87 0.54 0.83 4.02
CA THR A 87 0.66 -0.63 4.11
C THR A 87 1.56 -1.03 5.28
N ALA A 88 2.67 -0.33 5.46
CA ALA A 88 3.57 -0.53 6.59
C ALA A 88 2.89 -0.20 7.93
N ARG A 89 2.04 0.82 7.94
CA ARG A 89 1.25 1.16 9.13
C ARG A 89 0.28 0.04 9.50
N SER A 90 -0.42 -0.52 8.54
CA SER A 90 -1.31 -1.65 8.76
C SER A 90 -0.55 -2.86 9.33
N TRP A 91 0.64 -3.13 8.79
CA TRP A 91 1.53 -4.17 9.30
C TRP A 91 1.92 -3.93 10.76
N ALA A 92 2.32 -2.69 11.10
CA ALA A 92 2.72 -2.33 12.45
C ALA A 92 1.57 -2.46 13.45
N GLN A 93 0.36 -2.07 13.05
CA GLN A 93 -0.84 -2.20 13.87
C GLN A 93 -1.21 -3.66 14.10
N LEU A 94 -1.09 -4.51 13.08
CA LEU A 94 -1.29 -5.96 13.21
C LEU A 94 -0.30 -6.56 14.20
N ASN A 95 0.96 -6.18 14.09
CA ASN A 95 2.02 -6.67 14.96
C ASN A 95 1.80 -6.26 16.43
N PHE A 96 1.20 -5.11 16.65
CA PHE A 96 0.80 -4.64 17.98
C PHE A 96 -0.36 -5.44 18.55
N LEU A 97 -1.38 -5.77 17.73
CA LEU A 97 -2.57 -6.51 18.17
C LEU A 97 -2.31 -8.01 18.38
N ILE A 98 -1.28 -8.56 17.73
CA ILE A 98 -0.92 -9.99 17.82
C ILE A 98 0.55 -10.11 18.20
N PRO A 99 0.95 -9.68 19.41
CA PRO A 99 2.37 -9.65 19.79
C PRO A 99 3.00 -11.04 19.95
N ASP A 100 2.20 -12.07 20.23
CA ASP A 100 2.66 -13.43 20.47
C ASP A 100 2.73 -14.30 19.20
N HIS A 101 2.33 -13.76 18.07
CA HIS A 101 2.34 -14.46 16.79
C HIS A 101 3.46 -13.95 15.91
N ASP A 102 4.20 -14.88 15.32
CA ASP A 102 5.18 -14.56 14.31
C ASP A 102 4.46 -14.15 13.03
N MET A 103 4.54 -12.86 12.71
CA MET A 103 3.90 -12.28 11.53
C MET A 103 4.41 -12.91 10.22
N ALA A 104 5.64 -13.39 10.21
CA ALA A 104 6.18 -14.12 9.05
C ALA A 104 5.44 -15.44 8.82
N THR A 105 5.03 -16.13 9.88
CA THR A 105 4.23 -17.35 9.80
C THR A 105 2.82 -17.04 9.27
N ILE A 106 2.19 -15.99 9.78
CA ILE A 106 0.86 -15.54 9.31
C ILE A 106 0.93 -15.16 7.82
N ALA A 107 1.97 -14.43 7.40
CA ALA A 107 2.16 -14.03 6.02
C ALA A 107 2.32 -15.24 5.07
N ARG A 108 2.89 -16.34 5.54
CA ARG A 108 3.03 -17.57 4.75
C ARG A 108 1.72 -18.33 4.59
N GLU A 109 0.83 -18.22 5.57
CA GLU A 109 -0.46 -18.90 5.56
C GLU A 109 -1.50 -18.16 4.69
N LEU A 110 -1.25 -16.90 4.35
CA LEU A 110 -2.14 -16.12 3.50
C LEU A 110 -1.95 -16.51 2.03
N PRO A 111 -3.04 -16.73 1.28
CA PRO A 111 -2.98 -17.07 -0.13
C PRO A 111 -2.43 -15.94 -1.02
#